data_794019e550f3a0df660a0b5e9fc8b16c
#
_entry.id   794019e550f3a0df660a0b5e9fc8b16c
#
_cell.length_a   1.000
_cell.length_b   1.000
_cell.length_c   1.000
_cell.angle_alpha   90.00
_cell.angle_beta   90.00
_cell.angle_gamma   90.00
#
_symmetry.space_group_name_H-M   'P 1'
#
loop_
_entity.id
_entity.type
_entity.pdbx_description
1 polymer ?
#
loop_
_entity_poly.entity_id
_entity_poly.type
_entity_poly.pdbx_seq_one_letter_code
_entity_poly.pdbx_strand_id
1 'polypeptide(L)'
;MDNFFPGPLTIVLNKKECVPNIVTGNLDTVGVRMPSNIIARTLIEYASTPIAAPSANISGCPSGTIVEDIIDEFNGKVDTIIDGGSTKIGVESTVVRVINNEIHILRPGYITKEDLETIGVNVIIEKHILSDIEKNDVVMSPGMKYKHYAPKTKCILVYSSNKDLLIKKMQELEENNKNSLVVTKDENIKYFKNTINMGNTLNEISHNIFRILREVDKKNVDFVIIEGVEKSGLGLAIMNRLIRACSHNYIEL
;
A
#
# COMPACT_ATOMS: atom_id res chain seq x y z
N MET A 1 -18.58 -0.86 12.46
CA MET A 1 -17.41 -1.50 13.07
C MET A 1 -17.57 -3.01 13.11
N ASP A 2 -18.71 -3.52 13.47
CA ASP A 2 -18.94 -4.95 13.73
C ASP A 2 -18.62 -5.89 12.55
N ASN A 3 -18.74 -5.40 11.33
CA ASN A 3 -18.47 -6.22 10.13
C ASN A 3 -16.98 -6.28 9.74
N PHE A 4 -16.14 -5.30 10.15
CA PHE A 4 -14.78 -5.14 9.65
C PHE A 4 -13.71 -5.06 10.75
N PHE A 5 -14.09 -5.05 12.03
CA PHE A 5 -13.20 -5.16 13.18
C PHE A 5 -13.37 -6.52 13.87
N PRO A 6 -12.27 -7.16 14.24
CA PRO A 6 -10.87 -6.82 13.98
C PRO A 6 -10.49 -7.05 12.50
N GLY A 7 -9.72 -6.12 11.90
CA GLY A 7 -9.39 -6.23 10.49
C GLY A 7 -8.55 -5.09 9.92
N PRO A 8 -8.39 -5.08 8.57
CA PRO A 8 -7.58 -4.11 7.86
C PRO A 8 -8.38 -2.83 7.51
N LEU A 9 -9.21 -2.35 8.42
CA LEU A 9 -9.94 -1.08 8.33
C LEU A 9 -9.43 -0.10 9.38
N THR A 10 -9.23 1.15 9.00
CA THR A 10 -8.94 2.27 9.91
C THR A 10 -10.05 3.30 9.76
N ILE A 11 -10.66 3.71 10.87
CA ILE A 11 -11.71 4.73 10.88
C ILE A 11 -11.13 6.00 11.47
N VAL A 12 -11.29 7.12 10.74
CA VAL A 12 -10.89 8.45 11.19
C VAL A 12 -12.04 9.06 11.97
N LEU A 13 -11.80 9.35 13.24
CA LEU A 13 -12.75 9.91 14.19
C LEU A 13 -12.27 11.27 14.69
N ASN A 14 -13.18 12.12 15.16
CA ASN A 14 -12.79 13.30 15.92
C ASN A 14 -12.11 12.86 17.22
N LYS A 15 -10.95 13.42 17.52
CA LYS A 15 -10.21 13.04 18.73
C LYS A 15 -10.83 13.66 19.98
N LYS A 16 -10.67 12.97 21.10
CA LYS A 16 -10.91 13.56 22.42
C LYS A 16 -9.67 14.27 22.92
N GLU A 17 -9.79 15.16 23.88
CA GLU A 17 -8.68 15.94 24.47
C GLU A 17 -7.59 15.05 25.07
N CYS A 18 -7.93 13.85 25.54
CA CYS A 18 -6.96 12.88 26.05
C CYS A 18 -5.99 12.32 25.00
N VAL A 19 -6.26 12.54 23.69
CA VAL A 19 -5.35 12.11 22.61
C VAL A 19 -4.34 13.22 22.33
N PRO A 20 -3.03 13.02 22.60
CA PRO A 20 -2.01 14.03 22.40
C PRO A 20 -1.90 14.49 20.94
N ASN A 21 -1.63 15.77 20.71
CA ASN A 21 -1.47 16.34 19.37
C ASN A 21 -0.34 15.70 18.57
N ILE A 22 0.74 15.28 19.24
CA ILE A 22 1.87 14.62 18.59
C ILE A 22 1.46 13.29 17.92
N VAL A 23 0.47 12.57 18.48
CA VAL A 23 -0.04 11.30 17.91
C VAL A 23 -0.84 11.55 16.63
N THR A 24 -1.48 12.71 16.52
CA THR A 24 -2.38 13.05 15.41
C THR A 24 -1.74 13.99 14.38
N GLY A 25 -0.46 14.31 14.53
CA GLY A 25 0.19 15.31 13.68
C GLY A 25 -0.46 16.70 13.75
N ASN A 26 -0.97 17.09 14.93
CA ASN A 26 -1.73 18.30 15.21
C ASN A 26 -3.10 18.40 14.54
N LEU A 27 -3.64 17.27 14.04
CA LEU A 27 -5.02 17.22 13.52
C LEU A 27 -6.02 17.01 14.66
N ASP A 28 -7.26 17.47 14.44
CA ASP A 28 -8.40 17.26 15.36
C ASP A 28 -9.05 15.88 15.18
N THR A 29 -8.40 15.00 14.41
CA THR A 29 -8.89 13.66 14.13
C THR A 29 -7.82 12.63 14.46
N VAL A 30 -8.26 11.40 14.74
CA VAL A 30 -7.38 10.24 15.01
C VAL A 30 -7.87 9.02 14.24
N GLY A 31 -6.94 8.30 13.61
CA GLY A 31 -7.21 7.02 12.97
C GLY A 31 -7.21 5.88 14.01
N VAL A 32 -8.30 5.14 14.08
CA VAL A 32 -8.47 4.01 15.00
C VAL A 32 -8.62 2.71 14.23
N ARG A 33 -7.88 1.70 14.63
CA ARG A 33 -7.95 0.35 14.06
C ARG A 33 -7.87 -0.71 15.15
N MET A 34 -8.59 -1.82 14.98
CA MET A 34 -8.40 -3.04 15.75
C MET A 34 -7.74 -4.09 14.83
N PRO A 35 -6.46 -4.45 15.04
CA PRO A 35 -5.78 -5.40 14.19
C PRO A 35 -6.34 -6.82 14.34
N SER A 36 -6.33 -7.62 13.26
CA SER A 36 -6.73 -9.04 13.30
C SER A 36 -5.62 -9.98 13.80
N ASN A 37 -4.34 -9.57 13.73
CA ASN A 37 -3.23 -10.36 14.22
C ASN A 37 -3.33 -10.54 15.74
N ILE A 38 -3.30 -11.82 16.19
CA ILE A 38 -3.51 -12.16 17.60
C ILE A 38 -2.39 -11.62 18.49
N ILE A 39 -1.14 -11.63 18.03
CA ILE A 39 0.01 -11.13 18.79
C ILE A 39 -0.14 -9.63 19.03
N ALA A 40 -0.48 -8.86 17.98
CA ALA A 40 -0.71 -7.42 18.10
C ALA A 40 -1.89 -7.11 19.05
N ARG A 41 -2.99 -7.88 18.98
CA ARG A 41 -4.14 -7.70 19.88
C ARG A 41 -3.79 -8.00 21.32
N THR A 42 -3.10 -9.11 21.55
CA THR A 42 -2.63 -9.51 22.89
C THR A 42 -1.72 -8.44 23.49
N LEU A 43 -0.79 -7.88 22.69
CA LEU A 43 0.07 -6.79 23.13
C LEU A 43 -0.75 -5.56 23.58
N ILE A 44 -1.74 -5.15 22.79
CA ILE A 44 -2.63 -4.02 23.11
C ILE A 44 -3.42 -4.29 24.38
N GLU A 45 -3.94 -5.51 24.54
CA GLU A 45 -4.69 -5.94 25.72
C GLU A 45 -3.83 -5.88 26.99
N TYR A 46 -2.64 -6.47 26.96
CA TYR A 46 -1.70 -6.44 28.10
C TYR A 46 -1.19 -5.03 28.41
N ALA A 47 -1.03 -4.18 27.40
CA ALA A 47 -0.66 -2.78 27.61
C ALA A 47 -1.77 -1.98 28.32
N SER A 48 -3.01 -2.47 28.30
CA SER A 48 -4.20 -1.82 28.87
C SER A 48 -4.38 -0.36 28.43
N THR A 49 -3.84 -0.01 27.25
CA THR A 49 -3.89 1.34 26.66
C THR A 49 -3.80 1.25 25.14
N PRO A 50 -4.38 2.22 24.40
CA PRO A 50 -4.17 2.32 22.96
C PRO A 50 -2.69 2.51 22.63
N ILE A 51 -2.24 1.89 21.52
CA ILE A 51 -0.87 1.97 21.04
C ILE A 51 -0.83 2.80 19.76
N ALA A 52 0.02 3.82 19.70
CA ALA A 52 0.33 4.55 18.49
C ALA A 52 1.32 3.74 17.65
N ALA A 53 0.92 3.34 16.44
CA ALA A 53 1.72 2.46 15.59
C ALA A 53 1.81 3.01 14.15
N PRO A 54 2.97 3.53 13.73
CA PRO A 54 3.25 3.82 12.33
C PRO A 54 3.57 2.53 11.55
N SER A 55 3.78 2.64 10.23
CA SER A 55 4.37 1.54 9.46
C SER A 55 5.81 1.27 9.90
N ALA A 56 6.20 -0.01 9.94
CA ALA A 56 7.54 -0.44 10.36
C ALA A 56 8.51 -0.39 9.17
N ASN A 57 8.85 0.84 8.73
CA ASN A 57 9.83 1.11 7.68
C ASN A 57 10.46 2.49 7.87
N ILE A 58 11.63 2.70 7.30
CA ILE A 58 12.21 4.03 7.16
C ILE A 58 11.37 4.85 6.19
N SER A 59 11.12 6.13 6.51
CA SER A 59 10.28 7.01 5.67
C SER A 59 10.71 6.99 4.21
N GLY A 60 9.75 6.80 3.31
CA GLY A 60 9.95 6.70 1.87
C GLY A 60 10.18 5.28 1.35
N CYS A 61 10.66 4.36 2.17
CA CYS A 61 10.88 2.96 1.77
C CYS A 61 9.57 2.14 1.75
N PRO A 62 9.51 1.04 0.98
CA PRO A 62 8.40 0.09 1.05
C PRO A 62 8.29 -0.53 2.45
N SER A 63 7.07 -0.73 2.92
CA SER A 63 6.84 -1.36 4.23
C SER A 63 7.38 -2.80 4.26
N GLY A 64 7.99 -3.22 5.38
CA GLY A 64 8.38 -4.60 5.61
C GLY A 64 7.14 -5.48 5.81
N THR A 65 7.15 -6.68 5.24
CA THR A 65 6.06 -7.66 5.33
C THR A 65 6.49 -8.98 6.01
N ILE A 66 7.76 -9.12 6.28
CA ILE A 66 8.40 -10.24 7.01
C ILE A 66 9.34 -9.67 8.07
N VAL A 67 9.65 -10.47 9.09
CA VAL A 67 10.47 -10.00 10.22
C VAL A 67 11.90 -9.65 9.79
N GLU A 68 12.46 -10.32 8.80
CA GLU A 68 13.79 -10.05 8.26
C GLU A 68 13.91 -8.61 7.75
N ASP A 69 12.90 -8.11 7.04
CA ASP A 69 12.87 -6.73 6.56
C ASP A 69 12.89 -5.72 7.72
N ILE A 70 12.24 -6.06 8.84
CA ILE A 70 12.19 -5.22 10.04
C ILE A 70 13.52 -5.25 10.77
N ILE A 71 14.15 -6.42 10.89
CA ILE A 71 15.47 -6.58 11.49
C ILE A 71 16.50 -5.79 10.68
N ASP A 72 16.51 -5.90 9.34
CA ASP A 72 17.43 -5.18 8.46
C ASP A 72 17.36 -3.65 8.67
N GLU A 73 16.17 -3.12 8.94
CA GLU A 73 15.98 -1.68 9.10
C GLU A 73 16.15 -1.17 10.54
N PHE A 74 15.74 -1.95 11.55
CA PHE A 74 15.56 -1.47 12.91
C PHE A 74 16.47 -2.13 13.95
N ASN A 75 17.29 -3.13 13.60
CA ASN A 75 18.23 -3.72 14.53
C ASN A 75 19.16 -2.66 15.13
N GLY A 76 19.23 -2.62 16.46
CA GLY A 76 19.99 -1.61 17.20
C GLY A 76 19.37 -0.20 17.25
N LYS A 77 18.16 0.00 16.69
CA LYS A 77 17.43 1.29 16.70
C LYS A 77 16.16 1.23 17.55
N VAL A 78 15.69 0.05 17.88
CA VAL A 78 14.53 -0.20 18.75
C VAL A 78 14.90 -1.22 19.81
N ASP A 79 14.22 -1.18 20.95
CA ASP A 79 14.52 -2.06 22.07
C ASP A 79 14.06 -3.50 21.84
N THR A 80 12.96 -3.68 21.08
CA THR A 80 12.34 -4.99 20.88
C THR A 80 11.71 -5.09 19.49
N ILE A 81 11.90 -6.24 18.83
CA ILE A 81 11.20 -6.64 17.63
C ILE A 81 10.41 -7.90 17.98
N ILE A 82 9.09 -7.85 17.77
CA ILE A 82 8.20 -8.99 17.98
C ILE A 82 7.84 -9.57 16.62
N ASP A 83 8.22 -10.81 16.38
CA ASP A 83 7.84 -11.51 15.15
C ASP A 83 6.37 -11.94 15.21
N GLY A 84 5.55 -11.28 14.42
CA GLY A 84 4.12 -11.58 14.23
C GLY A 84 3.83 -12.53 13.07
N GLY A 85 4.87 -13.10 12.46
CA GLY A 85 4.81 -13.85 11.20
C GLY A 85 4.69 -12.94 9.97
N SER A 86 4.72 -13.54 8.78
CA SER A 86 4.50 -12.82 7.52
C SER A 86 3.10 -12.21 7.48
N THR A 87 3.01 -11.00 6.96
CA THR A 87 1.71 -10.30 6.82
C THR A 87 0.84 -11.05 5.82
N LYS A 88 -0.41 -11.40 6.21
CA LYS A 88 -1.36 -12.03 5.29
C LYS A 88 -1.80 -11.08 4.17
N ILE A 89 -1.82 -9.79 4.45
CA ILE A 89 -2.19 -8.71 3.54
C ILE A 89 -0.98 -7.81 3.42
N GLY A 90 -0.45 -7.65 2.19
CA GLY A 90 0.75 -6.85 1.96
C GLY A 90 0.48 -5.35 1.88
N VAL A 91 -0.75 -4.94 1.48
CA VAL A 91 -1.13 -3.52 1.44
C VAL A 91 -1.66 -3.05 2.81
N GLU A 92 -1.56 -1.75 3.07
CA GLU A 92 -2.06 -1.18 4.33
C GLU A 92 -3.59 -1.19 4.41
N SER A 93 -4.11 -0.93 5.63
CA SER A 93 -5.54 -0.81 5.89
C SER A 93 -6.22 0.23 4.99
N THR A 94 -7.46 -0.05 4.62
CA THR A 94 -8.36 0.96 4.09
C THR A 94 -8.62 2.00 5.17
N VAL A 95 -8.52 3.28 4.81
CA VAL A 95 -8.78 4.40 5.73
C VAL A 95 -10.05 5.09 5.30
N VAL A 96 -11.01 5.17 6.21
CA VAL A 96 -12.31 5.78 5.94
C VAL A 96 -12.67 6.84 6.99
N ARG A 97 -13.53 7.78 6.60
CA ARG A 97 -14.23 8.71 7.50
C ARG A 97 -15.72 8.67 7.18
N VAL A 98 -16.56 8.77 8.19
CA VAL A 98 -18.01 8.93 8.01
C VAL A 98 -18.33 10.41 8.04
N ILE A 99 -18.96 10.90 6.98
CA ILE A 99 -19.38 12.30 6.82
C ILE A 99 -20.84 12.26 6.31
N ASN A 100 -21.76 12.91 7.00
CA ASN A 100 -23.19 13.00 6.60
C ASN A 100 -23.83 11.63 6.28
N ASN A 101 -23.55 10.61 7.06
CA ASN A 101 -23.98 9.21 6.87
C ASN A 101 -23.46 8.53 5.60
N GLU A 102 -22.43 9.07 4.97
CA GLU A 102 -21.71 8.46 3.85
C GLU A 102 -20.29 8.04 4.30
N ILE A 103 -19.76 6.98 3.72
CA ILE A 103 -18.38 6.54 3.96
C ILE A 103 -17.48 7.15 2.89
N HIS A 104 -16.51 7.95 3.31
CA HIS A 104 -15.47 8.52 2.46
C HIS A 104 -14.21 7.69 2.59
N ILE A 105 -13.76 7.05 1.50
CA ILE A 105 -12.45 6.37 1.44
C ILE A 105 -11.38 7.43 1.25
N LEU A 106 -10.56 7.62 2.28
CA LEU A 106 -9.42 8.54 2.28
C LEU A 106 -8.15 7.88 1.74
N ARG A 107 -8.02 6.55 1.93
CA ARG A 107 -6.95 5.73 1.39
C ARG A 107 -7.50 4.35 1.06
N PRO A 108 -7.41 3.87 -0.19
CA PRO A 108 -7.84 2.53 -0.55
C PRO A 108 -6.89 1.49 0.08
N GLY A 109 -7.41 0.34 0.44
CA GLY A 109 -6.70 -0.78 1.04
C GLY A 109 -7.40 -2.09 0.73
N TYR A 110 -7.19 -3.09 1.59
CA TYR A 110 -7.73 -4.42 1.36
C TYR A 110 -9.27 -4.49 1.44
N ILE A 111 -9.90 -3.71 2.34
CA ILE A 111 -11.36 -3.55 2.35
C ILE A 111 -11.72 -2.61 1.20
N THR A 112 -12.46 -3.13 0.23
CA THR A 112 -12.80 -2.41 -0.99
C THR A 112 -14.03 -1.51 -0.81
N LYS A 113 -14.33 -0.70 -1.82
CA LYS A 113 -15.57 0.08 -1.86
C LYS A 113 -16.79 -0.84 -1.82
N GLU A 114 -16.74 -1.89 -2.62
CA GLU A 114 -17.80 -2.88 -2.77
C GLU A 114 -18.07 -3.61 -1.43
N ASP A 115 -17.01 -3.96 -0.67
CA ASP A 115 -17.14 -4.52 0.67
C ASP A 115 -17.87 -3.54 1.62
N LEU A 116 -17.49 -2.27 1.58
CA LEU A 116 -18.12 -1.25 2.44
C LEU A 116 -19.58 -0.99 2.05
N GLU A 117 -19.94 -1.04 0.78
CA GLU A 117 -21.32 -0.89 0.30
C GLU A 117 -22.25 -2.02 0.79
N THR A 118 -21.72 -3.18 1.16
CA THR A 118 -22.52 -4.31 1.71
C THR A 118 -23.27 -3.94 3.00
N ILE A 119 -22.87 -2.91 3.72
CA ILE A 119 -23.57 -2.45 4.93
C ILE A 119 -24.72 -1.47 4.64
N GLY A 120 -25.04 -1.23 3.36
CA GLY A 120 -26.20 -0.44 2.94
C GLY A 120 -26.01 1.08 3.04
N VAL A 121 -24.77 1.58 2.95
CA VAL A 121 -24.45 3.02 2.96
C VAL A 121 -23.76 3.43 1.66
N ASN A 122 -23.90 4.69 1.28
CA ASN A 122 -23.16 5.25 0.14
C ASN A 122 -21.67 5.35 0.45
N VAL A 123 -20.82 4.96 -0.51
CA VAL A 123 -19.37 4.98 -0.35
C VAL A 123 -18.73 5.84 -1.44
N ILE A 124 -18.01 6.86 -1.02
CA ILE A 124 -17.34 7.83 -1.89
C ILE A 124 -15.84 7.58 -1.89
N ILE A 125 -15.24 7.53 -3.06
CA ILE A 125 -13.78 7.50 -3.24
C ILE A 125 -13.32 8.94 -3.46
N GLU A 126 -12.40 9.43 -2.63
CA GLU A 126 -11.87 10.80 -2.76
C GLU A 126 -11.05 10.97 -4.04
N LYS A 127 -11.24 12.12 -4.73
CA LYS A 127 -10.68 12.38 -6.08
C LYS A 127 -9.15 12.27 -6.15
N HIS A 128 -8.44 12.63 -5.10
CA HIS A 128 -6.96 12.67 -5.04
C HIS A 128 -6.30 11.29 -4.83
N ILE A 129 -7.08 10.20 -4.79
CA ILE A 129 -6.52 8.86 -4.49
C ILE A 129 -5.52 8.40 -5.56
N LEU A 130 -5.77 8.67 -6.84
CA LEU A 130 -4.91 8.29 -7.96
C LEU A 130 -4.20 9.48 -8.63
N SER A 131 -4.45 10.70 -8.17
CA SER A 131 -3.82 11.92 -8.71
C SER A 131 -2.72 12.44 -7.79
N ASP A 132 -1.91 13.35 -8.31
CA ASP A 132 -0.98 14.14 -7.51
C ASP A 132 -1.76 15.03 -6.53
N ILE A 133 -1.23 15.14 -5.30
CA ILE A 133 -1.76 16.04 -4.28
C ILE A 133 -1.11 17.40 -4.48
N GLU A 134 -1.92 18.44 -4.63
CA GLU A 134 -1.43 19.80 -4.69
C GLU A 134 -0.79 20.23 -3.35
N LYS A 135 0.20 21.15 -3.41
CA LYS A 135 0.98 21.55 -2.21
C LYS A 135 0.13 22.08 -1.05
N ASN A 136 -1.09 22.55 -1.32
CA ASN A 136 -1.99 23.14 -0.32
C ASN A 136 -3.08 22.18 0.17
N ASP A 137 -3.14 20.95 -0.34
CA ASP A 137 -4.15 20.00 0.09
C ASP A 137 -3.92 19.53 1.53
N VAL A 138 -4.97 19.55 2.35
CA VAL A 138 -4.96 18.97 3.69
C VAL A 138 -5.10 17.47 3.57
N VAL A 139 -3.98 16.77 3.75
CA VAL A 139 -3.94 15.32 3.67
C VAL A 139 -4.39 14.70 4.98
N MET A 140 -5.53 14.01 4.95
CA MET A 140 -6.15 13.39 6.12
C MET A 140 -5.71 11.94 6.36
N SER A 141 -4.79 11.40 5.56
CA SER A 141 -4.32 10.02 5.67
C SER A 141 -2.79 9.93 5.48
N PRO A 142 -2.08 9.15 6.31
CA PRO A 142 -0.66 8.88 6.12
C PRO A 142 -0.37 8.24 4.76
N GLY A 143 0.81 8.53 4.19
CA GLY A 143 1.22 7.96 2.91
C GLY A 143 0.72 8.69 1.67
N MET A 144 0.06 9.84 1.82
CA MET A 144 -0.54 10.58 0.69
C MET A 144 0.32 11.78 0.23
N LYS A 145 1.12 12.41 1.10
CA LYS A 145 1.77 13.70 0.83
C LYS A 145 3.22 13.64 0.32
N TYR A 146 3.94 12.55 0.57
CA TYR A 146 5.37 12.45 0.24
C TYR A 146 5.64 11.25 -0.66
N LYS A 147 6.85 11.18 -1.24
CA LYS A 147 7.34 10.00 -1.92
C LYS A 147 7.28 8.81 -0.93
N HIS A 148 6.42 7.84 -1.22
CA HIS A 148 6.21 6.67 -0.39
C HIS A 148 6.38 5.40 -1.22
N TYR A 149 6.81 4.31 -0.57
CA TYR A 149 6.93 2.97 -1.17
C TYR A 149 7.93 2.87 -2.31
N ALA A 150 8.70 3.94 -2.58
CA ALA A 150 9.55 3.97 -3.74
C ALA A 150 10.84 3.17 -3.50
N PRO A 151 11.17 2.18 -4.35
CA PRO A 151 12.49 1.62 -4.39
C PRO A 151 13.51 2.69 -4.81
N LYS A 152 14.79 2.44 -4.57
CA LYS A 152 15.89 3.30 -5.02
C LYS A 152 16.04 3.21 -6.54
N THR A 153 15.81 2.03 -7.09
CA THR A 153 15.85 1.76 -8.53
C THR A 153 14.71 2.48 -9.24
N LYS A 154 14.98 3.08 -10.39
CA LYS A 154 13.98 3.78 -11.20
C LYS A 154 12.92 2.80 -11.71
N CYS A 155 11.64 3.16 -11.53
CA CYS A 155 10.52 2.34 -11.96
C CYS A 155 9.62 3.08 -12.96
N ILE A 156 8.99 2.30 -13.83
CA ILE A 156 7.85 2.73 -14.64
C ILE A 156 6.70 1.74 -14.48
N LEU A 157 5.50 2.26 -14.34
CA LEU A 157 4.27 1.46 -14.29
C LEU A 157 3.60 1.50 -15.66
N VAL A 158 3.19 0.35 -16.18
CA VAL A 158 2.49 0.24 -17.46
C VAL A 158 1.18 -0.50 -17.25
N TYR A 159 0.08 0.07 -17.70
CA TYR A 159 -1.24 -0.55 -17.67
C TYR A 159 -1.95 -0.42 -19.01
N SER A 160 -2.64 -1.48 -19.40
CA SER A 160 -3.62 -1.50 -20.48
C SER A 160 -4.68 -2.53 -20.17
N SER A 161 -5.93 -2.26 -20.53
CA SER A 161 -7.00 -3.27 -20.57
C SER A 161 -6.81 -4.26 -21.72
N ASN A 162 -6.02 -3.89 -22.75
CA ASN A 162 -5.64 -4.76 -23.86
C ASN A 162 -4.29 -5.41 -23.57
N LYS A 163 -4.30 -6.75 -23.38
CA LYS A 163 -3.11 -7.54 -23.06
C LYS A 163 -1.99 -7.41 -24.11
N ASP A 164 -2.34 -7.42 -25.39
CA ASP A 164 -1.32 -7.39 -26.47
C ASP A 164 -0.61 -6.03 -26.51
N LEU A 165 -1.35 -4.93 -26.30
CA LEU A 165 -0.78 -3.59 -26.21
C LEU A 165 0.12 -3.47 -24.97
N LEU A 166 -0.30 -4.01 -23.82
CA LEU A 166 0.47 -4.04 -22.60
C LEU A 166 1.82 -4.75 -22.82
N ILE A 167 1.79 -5.99 -23.30
CA ILE A 167 3.00 -6.80 -23.53
C ILE A 167 3.93 -6.11 -24.51
N LYS A 168 3.41 -5.64 -25.65
CA LYS A 168 4.19 -4.92 -26.66
C LYS A 168 4.89 -3.69 -26.07
N LYS A 169 4.19 -2.90 -25.26
CA LYS A 169 4.78 -1.70 -24.65
C LYS A 169 5.84 -2.05 -23.62
N MET A 170 5.62 -3.06 -22.82
CA MET A 170 6.61 -3.52 -21.83
C MET A 170 7.85 -4.11 -22.50
N GLN A 171 7.71 -4.85 -23.61
CA GLN A 171 8.83 -5.35 -24.42
C GLN A 171 9.63 -4.21 -25.04
N GLU A 172 8.98 -3.19 -25.62
CA GLU A 172 9.65 -1.98 -26.13
C GLU A 172 10.50 -1.30 -25.04
N LEU A 173 9.95 -1.20 -23.83
CA LEU A 173 10.68 -0.62 -22.69
C LEU A 173 11.86 -1.50 -22.25
N GLU A 174 11.69 -2.83 -22.23
CA GLU A 174 12.77 -3.78 -21.91
C GLU A 174 13.92 -3.70 -22.95
N GLU A 175 13.61 -3.62 -24.22
CA GLU A 175 14.59 -3.50 -25.30
C GLU A 175 15.39 -2.18 -25.22
N ASN A 176 14.72 -1.09 -24.86
CA ASN A 176 15.34 0.23 -24.73
C ASN A 176 16.19 0.36 -23.46
N ASN A 177 16.04 -0.54 -22.47
CA ASN A 177 16.75 -0.54 -21.19
C ASN A 177 17.45 -1.87 -20.95
N LYS A 178 18.68 -2.03 -21.43
CA LYS A 178 19.42 -3.32 -21.46
C LYS A 178 19.59 -4.00 -20.10
N ASN A 179 19.70 -3.23 -19.00
CA ASN A 179 19.80 -3.75 -17.64
C ASN A 179 18.48 -3.49 -16.88
N SER A 180 17.39 -4.03 -17.40
CA SER A 180 16.07 -3.88 -16.81
C SER A 180 15.54 -5.16 -16.19
N LEU A 181 14.55 -4.99 -15.30
CA LEU A 181 13.80 -6.05 -14.65
C LEU A 181 12.31 -5.80 -14.89
N VAL A 182 11.58 -6.83 -15.26
CA VAL A 182 10.13 -6.76 -15.48
C VAL A 182 9.41 -7.45 -14.33
N VAL A 183 8.59 -6.70 -13.62
CA VAL A 183 7.67 -7.21 -12.59
C VAL A 183 6.31 -7.42 -13.26
N THR A 184 5.88 -8.65 -13.38
CA THR A 184 4.71 -9.01 -14.20
C THR A 184 3.95 -10.19 -13.60
N LYS A 185 2.71 -10.40 -14.05
CA LYS A 185 1.92 -11.58 -13.68
C LYS A 185 2.59 -12.86 -14.17
N ASP A 186 2.38 -13.96 -13.46
CA ASP A 186 2.94 -15.28 -13.80
C ASP A 186 2.67 -15.68 -15.26
N GLU A 187 1.44 -15.50 -15.73
CA GLU A 187 1.02 -15.81 -17.09
C GLU A 187 1.78 -15.03 -18.19
N ASN A 188 2.42 -13.90 -17.83
CA ASN A 188 3.11 -13.01 -18.75
C ASN A 188 4.64 -13.13 -18.70
N ILE A 189 5.20 -13.84 -17.74
CA ILE A 189 6.67 -14.03 -17.56
C ILE A 189 7.36 -14.49 -18.84
N LYS A 190 6.75 -15.39 -19.59
CA LYS A 190 7.28 -15.96 -20.83
C LYS A 190 7.59 -14.95 -21.94
N TYR A 191 7.09 -13.73 -21.83
CA TYR A 191 7.29 -12.68 -22.83
C TYR A 191 8.52 -11.81 -22.58
N PHE A 192 9.20 -11.96 -21.42
CA PHE A 192 10.30 -11.11 -20.96
C PHE A 192 11.53 -11.93 -20.56
N LYS A 193 12.71 -11.27 -20.53
CA LYS A 193 14.00 -11.93 -20.30
C LYS A 193 14.35 -12.04 -18.81
N ASN A 194 14.18 -10.95 -18.07
CA ASN A 194 14.54 -10.86 -16.66
C ASN A 194 13.28 -10.43 -15.86
N THR A 195 12.75 -11.34 -15.03
CA THR A 195 11.43 -11.15 -14.45
C THR A 195 11.38 -11.43 -12.96
N ILE A 196 10.44 -10.75 -12.28
CA ILE A 196 9.89 -11.15 -10.99
C ILE A 196 8.41 -11.41 -11.17
N ASN A 197 7.95 -12.56 -10.66
CA ASN A 197 6.54 -12.91 -10.60
C ASN A 197 5.83 -12.13 -9.47
N MET A 198 4.80 -11.37 -9.82
CA MET A 198 3.99 -10.64 -8.83
C MET A 198 2.77 -11.42 -8.35
N GLY A 199 2.47 -12.57 -8.94
CA GLY A 199 1.25 -13.35 -8.74
C GLY A 199 0.26 -13.18 -9.89
N ASN A 200 -0.84 -13.94 -9.89
CA ASN A 200 -1.90 -13.86 -10.91
C ASN A 200 -3.15 -13.16 -10.40
N THR A 201 -3.51 -13.38 -9.15
CA THR A 201 -4.71 -12.81 -8.54
C THR A 201 -4.39 -11.50 -7.83
N LEU A 202 -5.38 -10.60 -7.72
CA LEU A 202 -5.21 -9.35 -6.97
C LEU A 202 -4.82 -9.60 -5.51
N ASN A 203 -5.28 -10.71 -4.91
CA ASN A 203 -4.88 -11.09 -3.54
C ASN A 203 -3.39 -11.44 -3.46
N GLU A 204 -2.86 -12.25 -4.38
CA GLU A 204 -1.43 -12.58 -4.45
C GLU A 204 -0.59 -11.33 -4.71
N ILE A 205 -1.01 -10.49 -5.67
CA ILE A 205 -0.32 -9.26 -5.99
C ILE A 205 -0.30 -8.32 -4.78
N SER A 206 -1.44 -8.14 -4.10
CA SER A 206 -1.52 -7.28 -2.90
C SER A 206 -0.65 -7.79 -1.75
N HIS A 207 -0.50 -9.11 -1.61
CA HIS A 207 0.39 -9.73 -0.64
C HIS A 207 1.86 -9.50 -0.97
N ASN A 208 2.24 -9.60 -2.25
CA ASN A 208 3.62 -9.62 -2.70
C ASN A 208 4.22 -8.23 -2.96
N ILE A 209 3.40 -7.21 -3.23
CA ILE A 209 3.83 -5.93 -3.82
C ILE A 209 4.97 -5.25 -3.05
N PHE A 210 4.89 -5.13 -1.73
CA PHE A 210 5.94 -4.45 -0.96
C PHE A 210 7.21 -5.28 -0.86
N ARG A 211 7.10 -6.61 -0.73
CA ARG A 211 8.24 -7.52 -0.79
C ARG A 211 8.97 -7.39 -2.13
N ILE A 212 8.24 -7.34 -3.25
CA ILE A 212 8.80 -7.17 -4.58
C ILE A 212 9.50 -5.82 -4.71
N LEU A 213 8.88 -4.72 -4.27
CA LEU A 213 9.49 -3.39 -4.31
C LEU A 213 10.77 -3.28 -3.46
N ARG A 214 10.91 -4.10 -2.40
CA ARG A 214 12.18 -4.24 -1.65
C ARG A 214 13.18 -5.13 -2.37
N GLU A 215 12.71 -6.19 -3.02
CA GLU A 215 13.56 -7.14 -3.74
C GLU A 215 14.21 -6.51 -4.97
N VAL A 216 13.53 -5.64 -5.71
CA VAL A 216 14.06 -4.99 -6.92
C VAL A 216 15.36 -4.22 -6.65
N ASP A 217 15.49 -3.59 -5.47
CA ASP A 217 16.70 -2.89 -5.09
C ASP A 217 17.92 -3.81 -4.84
N LYS A 218 17.67 -5.11 -4.64
CA LYS A 218 18.70 -6.14 -4.43
C LYS A 218 19.16 -6.79 -5.74
N LYS A 219 18.49 -6.48 -6.88
CA LYS A 219 18.75 -7.14 -8.18
C LYS A 219 19.83 -6.47 -9.04
N ASN A 220 20.42 -5.34 -8.60
CA ASN A 220 21.45 -4.61 -9.35
C ASN A 220 21.04 -4.29 -10.80
N VAL A 221 19.81 -3.84 -11.00
CA VAL A 221 19.28 -3.36 -12.28
C VAL A 221 19.13 -1.85 -12.27
N ASP A 222 19.18 -1.24 -13.46
CA ASP A 222 19.09 0.23 -13.60
C ASP A 222 17.65 0.72 -13.72
N PHE A 223 16.74 -0.19 -14.13
CA PHE A 223 15.38 0.17 -14.46
C PHE A 223 14.41 -0.99 -14.20
N VAL A 224 13.22 -0.68 -13.68
CA VAL A 224 12.18 -1.65 -13.40
C VAL A 224 10.91 -1.27 -14.16
N ILE A 225 10.36 -2.23 -14.89
CA ILE A 225 9.09 -2.11 -15.61
C ILE A 225 8.07 -2.93 -14.84
N ILE A 226 6.99 -2.28 -14.37
CA ILE A 226 5.98 -2.94 -13.53
C ILE A 226 4.67 -3.03 -14.31
N GLU A 227 4.09 -4.22 -14.37
CA GLU A 227 2.75 -4.43 -14.90
C GLU A 227 1.71 -3.90 -13.92
N GLY A 228 0.82 -3.03 -14.40
CA GLY A 228 -0.33 -2.52 -13.65
C GLY A 228 -1.51 -3.49 -13.65
N VAL A 229 -2.49 -3.17 -12.81
CA VAL A 229 -3.74 -3.92 -12.70
C VAL A 229 -4.93 -2.99 -12.90
N GLU A 230 -6.13 -3.55 -13.05
CA GLU A 230 -7.36 -2.76 -13.15
C GLU A 230 -7.60 -1.91 -11.89
N LYS A 231 -8.06 -0.66 -12.09
CA LYS A 231 -8.30 0.33 -11.00
C LYS A 231 -9.68 0.15 -10.34
N SER A 232 -10.07 -1.09 -10.05
CA SER A 232 -11.34 -1.44 -9.39
C SER A 232 -11.10 -2.39 -8.22
N GLY A 233 -11.97 -2.40 -7.25
CA GLY A 233 -11.86 -3.24 -6.07
C GLY A 233 -10.49 -3.15 -5.40
N LEU A 234 -9.87 -4.30 -5.11
CA LEU A 234 -8.52 -4.38 -4.53
C LEU A 234 -7.44 -3.82 -5.48
N GLY A 235 -7.67 -3.86 -6.80
CA GLY A 235 -6.75 -3.29 -7.78
C GLY A 235 -6.56 -1.77 -7.63
N LEU A 236 -7.57 -1.05 -7.15
CA LEU A 236 -7.45 0.37 -6.82
C LEU A 236 -6.37 0.62 -5.76
N ALA A 237 -6.33 -0.21 -4.71
CA ALA A 237 -5.31 -0.11 -3.67
C ALA A 237 -3.91 -0.45 -4.21
N ILE A 238 -3.78 -1.49 -5.01
CA ILE A 238 -2.52 -1.89 -5.65
C ILE A 238 -2.00 -0.76 -6.54
N MET A 239 -2.83 -0.24 -7.45
CA MET A 239 -2.45 0.84 -8.36
C MET A 239 -2.07 2.12 -7.61
N ASN A 240 -2.78 2.48 -6.54
CA ASN A 240 -2.41 3.62 -5.70
C ASN A 240 -0.97 3.49 -5.15
N ARG A 241 -0.53 2.28 -4.74
CA ARG A 241 0.84 2.02 -4.26
C ARG A 241 1.85 2.03 -5.39
N LEU A 242 1.55 1.37 -6.50
CA LEU A 242 2.46 1.28 -7.66
C LEU A 242 2.70 2.65 -8.32
N ILE A 243 1.65 3.46 -8.52
CA ILE A 243 1.78 4.81 -9.07
C ILE A 243 2.73 5.65 -8.20
N ARG A 244 2.58 5.59 -6.86
CA ARG A 244 3.45 6.31 -5.92
C ARG A 244 4.87 5.73 -5.86
N ALA A 245 5.02 4.41 -5.88
CA ALA A 245 6.33 3.75 -5.94
C ALA A 245 7.11 4.15 -7.19
N CYS A 246 6.42 4.28 -8.33
CA CYS A 246 7.01 4.75 -9.58
C CYS A 246 7.12 6.28 -9.67
N SER A 247 6.83 7.03 -8.59
CA SER A 247 6.88 8.51 -8.57
C SER A 247 6.07 9.13 -9.71
N HIS A 248 4.87 8.58 -9.95
CA HIS A 248 3.93 8.95 -11.04
C HIS A 248 4.49 8.76 -12.47
N ASN A 249 5.60 8.01 -12.62
CA ASN A 249 6.06 7.56 -13.94
C ASN A 249 5.17 6.38 -14.40
N TYR A 250 4.08 6.72 -15.08
CA TYR A 250 2.98 5.82 -15.41
C TYR A 250 2.53 5.99 -16.86
N ILE A 251 2.34 4.87 -17.55
CA ILE A 251 1.78 4.78 -18.91
C ILE A 251 0.48 3.99 -18.86
N GLU A 252 -0.58 4.60 -19.32
CA GLU A 252 -1.89 3.96 -19.55
C GLU A 252 -2.20 3.99 -21.06
N LEU A 253 -2.54 2.80 -21.63
CA LEU A 253 -2.75 2.58 -23.06
C LEU A 253 -4.18 2.18 -23.34
#